data_65f121569f9b25a37ca50f31e4bed58c
#
_entry.id   65f121569f9b25a37ca50f31e4bed58c
#
_cell.length_a   1.000
_cell.length_b   1.000
_cell.length_c   1.000
_cell.angle_alpha   90.00
_cell.angle_beta   90.00
_cell.angle_gamma   90.00
#
_symmetry.space_group_name_H-M   'P 1'
#
loop_
_entity.id
_entity.type
_entity.pdbx_description
1 polymer ?
#
loop_
_entity_poly.entity_id
_entity_poly.type
_entity_poly.pdbx_seq_one_letter_code
_entity_poly.pdbx_strand_id
1 'polypeptide(L)'
;QREQQGAIVPASKAAMMASASPVSAYLAAHGVGMSGTYFKFGKDGKFVKSSDDEEIPEGTEFVVIYDQAQGGWVKFMGKGNPPERKQGPLFAGFVPPKREELGDLDQSEWEEGLSGKPADPWQFQLLLPLQHKETGELFVFQTTSVTGRRAVDRVIQWCARMMTTEPHMYPVVKLRISGFEHRDDRVGWVKTPAFERIGTTPKADTTMADTSVAGDLNDDIPWK
;
A
#
# COMPACT_ATOMS: atom_id res chain seq x y z
N GLN A 1 -20.00 39.51 -46.84
CA GLN A 1 -19.44 38.20 -46.47
C GLN A 1 -18.55 38.40 -45.29
N ARG A 2 -18.99 37.94 -44.11
CA ARG A 2 -18.18 37.86 -42.85
C ARG A 2 -18.04 36.38 -42.54
N GLU A 3 -16.83 35.89 -42.69
CA GLU A 3 -16.43 34.57 -42.20
C GLU A 3 -16.45 34.53 -40.65
N GLN A 4 -17.24 33.60 -40.12
CA GLN A 4 -17.23 33.28 -38.71
C GLN A 4 -16.08 32.30 -38.47
N GLN A 5 -15.02 32.79 -37.81
CA GLN A 5 -13.97 31.92 -37.24
C GLN A 5 -14.54 31.21 -36.02
N GLY A 6 -14.73 29.87 -36.16
CA GLY A 6 -15.09 28.99 -35.05
C GLY A 6 -13.98 28.92 -34.02
N ALA A 7 -14.25 29.38 -32.82
CA ALA A 7 -13.36 29.19 -31.64
C ALA A 7 -13.30 27.71 -31.26
N ILE A 8 -12.11 27.11 -31.33
CA ILE A 8 -11.83 25.78 -30.81
C ILE A 8 -11.81 25.89 -29.27
N VAL A 9 -12.85 25.35 -28.64
CA VAL A 9 -12.90 25.21 -27.18
C VAL A 9 -11.93 24.08 -26.80
N PRO A 10 -10.94 24.30 -25.93
CA PRO A 10 -10.07 23.24 -25.48
C PRO A 10 -10.88 22.25 -24.62
N ALA A 11 -10.83 20.98 -25.00
CA ALA A 11 -11.45 19.88 -24.25
C ALA A 11 -10.98 19.93 -22.78
N SER A 12 -11.93 19.96 -21.87
CA SER A 12 -11.71 20.14 -20.46
C SER A 12 -10.86 19.00 -19.87
N LYS A 13 -9.90 19.38 -19.03
CA LYS A 13 -8.98 18.55 -18.25
C LYS A 13 -9.67 17.58 -17.26
N ALA A 14 -11.00 17.45 -17.33
CA ALA A 14 -11.85 16.66 -16.45
C ALA A 14 -12.09 15.20 -16.90
N ALA A 15 -11.57 14.80 -18.08
CA ALA A 15 -11.89 13.48 -18.67
C ALA A 15 -10.77 12.42 -18.50
N MET A 16 -9.73 12.65 -17.71
CA MET A 16 -8.68 11.67 -17.43
C MET A 16 -8.64 11.24 -15.96
N MET A 17 -9.78 11.18 -15.29
CA MET A 17 -9.89 10.34 -14.10
C MET A 17 -10.20 8.92 -14.59
N ALA A 18 -9.17 8.08 -14.66
CA ALA A 18 -9.35 6.64 -14.83
C ALA A 18 -10.28 6.19 -13.71
N SER A 19 -11.51 5.86 -14.03
CA SER A 19 -12.48 5.33 -13.09
C SER A 19 -11.91 4.03 -12.54
N ALA A 20 -11.63 4.01 -11.23
CA ALA A 20 -11.36 2.77 -10.53
C ALA A 20 -12.46 1.77 -10.90
N SER A 21 -12.07 0.57 -11.31
CA SER A 21 -13.05 -0.49 -11.65
C SER A 21 -14.08 -0.59 -10.51
N PRO A 22 -15.39 -0.74 -10.80
CA PRO A 22 -16.41 -0.96 -9.76
C PRO A 22 -16.03 -2.09 -8.79
N VAL A 23 -15.29 -3.08 -9.27
CA VAL A 23 -14.78 -4.19 -8.47
C VAL A 23 -13.71 -3.73 -7.49
N SER A 24 -12.75 -2.88 -7.90
CA SER A 24 -11.74 -2.36 -6.98
C SER A 24 -12.33 -1.45 -5.90
N ALA A 25 -13.35 -0.65 -6.25
CA ALA A 25 -14.09 0.15 -5.28
C ALA A 25 -14.88 -0.73 -4.28
N TYR A 26 -15.51 -1.81 -4.76
CA TYR A 26 -16.21 -2.78 -3.94
C TYR A 26 -15.24 -3.49 -2.96
N LEU A 27 -14.09 -3.98 -3.44
CA LEU A 27 -13.08 -4.65 -2.63
C LEU A 27 -12.50 -3.71 -1.56
N ALA A 28 -12.25 -2.44 -1.91
CA ALA A 28 -11.80 -1.43 -0.96
C ALA A 28 -12.84 -1.13 0.12
N ALA A 29 -14.12 -1.06 -0.25
CA ALA A 29 -15.22 -0.76 0.70
C ALA A 29 -15.54 -1.93 1.64
N HIS A 30 -15.29 -3.18 1.22
CA HIS A 30 -15.66 -4.38 2.00
C HIS A 30 -14.47 -5.02 2.72
N GLY A 31 -13.31 -4.35 2.76
CA GLY A 31 -12.16 -4.77 3.56
C GLY A 31 -11.54 -6.09 3.10
N VAL A 32 -11.74 -6.47 1.85
CA VAL A 32 -11.00 -7.60 1.26
C VAL A 32 -9.55 -7.19 1.22
N GLY A 33 -8.71 -7.88 1.99
CA GLY A 33 -7.27 -7.62 2.07
C GLY A 33 -6.64 -7.67 0.68
N MET A 34 -5.58 -6.92 0.49
CA MET A 34 -4.80 -7.00 -0.75
C MET A 34 -4.29 -8.43 -0.92
N SER A 35 -4.28 -8.92 -2.17
CA SER A 35 -3.69 -10.21 -2.49
C SER A 35 -2.18 -10.16 -2.30
N GLY A 36 -1.60 -11.20 -1.69
CA GLY A 36 -0.16 -11.33 -1.50
C GLY A 36 0.26 -11.68 -0.07
N THR A 37 1.53 -11.98 0.09
CA THR A 37 2.16 -12.28 1.38
C THR A 37 2.42 -11.00 2.15
N TYR A 38 1.74 -10.82 3.29
CA TYR A 38 1.95 -9.64 4.14
C TYR A 38 3.26 -9.74 4.91
N PHE A 39 3.99 -8.62 4.96
CA PHE A 39 5.21 -8.53 5.74
C PHE A 39 5.35 -7.16 6.43
N LYS A 40 6.16 -7.13 7.46
CA LYS A 40 6.38 -5.97 8.34
C LYS A 40 7.86 -5.82 8.66
N PHE A 41 8.23 -4.68 9.23
CA PHE A 41 9.53 -4.50 9.85
C PHE A 41 9.40 -4.75 11.36
N GLY A 42 10.05 -5.79 11.84
CA GLY A 42 9.99 -6.24 13.22
C GLY A 42 10.77 -5.35 14.20
N LYS A 43 10.53 -5.53 15.49
CA LYS A 43 11.24 -4.80 16.57
C LYS A 43 12.73 -5.15 16.64
N ASP A 44 13.11 -6.33 16.18
CA ASP A 44 14.49 -6.81 16.03
C ASP A 44 15.23 -6.11 14.88
N GLY A 45 14.52 -5.31 14.08
CA GLY A 45 15.07 -4.58 12.96
C GLY A 45 15.30 -5.45 11.72
N LYS A 46 14.39 -6.37 11.47
CA LYS A 46 14.34 -7.25 10.29
C LYS A 46 13.04 -7.14 9.55
N PHE A 47 13.05 -7.43 8.26
CA PHE A 47 11.81 -7.64 7.50
C PHE A 47 11.35 -9.08 7.69
N VAL A 48 10.09 -9.26 8.12
CA VAL A 48 9.53 -10.58 8.41
C VAL A 48 8.12 -10.72 7.85
N LYS A 49 7.78 -11.91 7.35
CA LYS A 49 6.40 -12.23 6.96
C LYS A 49 5.49 -12.14 8.18
N SER A 50 4.26 -11.71 7.96
CA SER A 50 3.30 -11.53 9.07
C SER A 50 2.66 -12.85 9.51
N SER A 51 2.75 -13.91 8.69
CA SER A 51 2.15 -15.24 8.93
C SER A 51 2.95 -16.08 9.92
N ASP A 52 4.27 -16.08 9.79
CA ASP A 52 5.17 -17.06 10.42
C ASP A 52 6.49 -16.45 10.91
N ASP A 53 6.62 -15.12 10.81
CA ASP A 53 7.83 -14.35 11.12
C ASP A 53 9.09 -14.79 10.34
N GLU A 54 8.92 -15.51 9.22
CA GLU A 54 10.02 -15.84 8.32
C GLU A 54 10.69 -14.57 7.79
N GLU A 55 12.01 -14.52 7.86
CA GLU A 55 12.80 -13.35 7.45
C GLU A 55 12.81 -13.18 5.94
N ILE A 56 12.56 -11.96 5.46
CA ILE A 56 12.82 -11.52 4.09
C ILE A 56 14.18 -10.84 4.09
N PRO A 57 15.19 -11.38 3.38
CA PRO A 57 16.54 -10.87 3.44
C PRO A 57 16.66 -9.40 3.02
N GLU A 58 17.54 -8.66 3.71
CA GLU A 58 17.99 -7.37 3.20
C GLU A 58 18.62 -7.54 1.84
N GLY A 59 18.36 -6.62 0.93
CA GLY A 59 18.83 -6.74 -0.45
C GLY A 59 17.81 -7.33 -1.42
N THR A 60 16.71 -7.92 -0.93
CA THR A 60 15.63 -8.40 -1.80
C THR A 60 15.07 -7.28 -2.66
N GLU A 61 14.86 -7.54 -3.96
CA GLU A 61 14.40 -6.56 -4.94
C GLU A 61 12.92 -6.74 -5.24
N PHE A 62 12.20 -5.62 -5.26
CA PHE A 62 10.77 -5.58 -5.52
C PHE A 62 10.40 -4.50 -6.54
N VAL A 63 9.39 -4.80 -7.35
CA VAL A 63 8.66 -3.83 -8.15
C VAL A 63 7.55 -3.24 -7.29
N VAL A 64 7.42 -1.92 -7.23
CA VAL A 64 6.38 -1.24 -6.43
C VAL A 64 5.13 -1.06 -7.26
N ILE A 65 4.05 -1.76 -6.92
CA ILE A 65 2.74 -1.66 -7.58
C ILE A 65 1.96 -0.48 -6.96
N TYR A 66 2.46 0.72 -7.15
CA TYR A 66 2.02 1.90 -6.40
C TYR A 66 0.56 2.27 -6.62
N ASP A 67 -0.02 2.00 -7.78
CA ASP A 67 -1.42 2.28 -8.09
C ASP A 67 -2.41 1.50 -7.22
N GLN A 68 -1.96 0.42 -6.58
CA GLN A 68 -2.72 -0.35 -5.61
C GLN A 68 -2.38 0.02 -4.15
N ALA A 69 -1.45 0.96 -3.92
CA ALA A 69 -1.07 1.35 -2.56
C ALA A 69 -2.26 1.94 -1.79
N GLN A 70 -2.42 1.53 -0.54
CA GLN A 70 -3.50 1.96 0.32
C GLN A 70 -2.98 2.63 1.59
N GLY A 71 -3.79 3.52 2.12
CA GLY A 71 -3.50 4.19 3.38
C GLY A 71 -4.77 4.59 4.11
N GLY A 72 -4.65 4.84 5.40
CA GLY A 72 -5.75 5.27 6.25
C GLY A 72 -5.68 4.67 7.64
N TRP A 73 -6.80 4.69 8.33
CA TRP A 73 -6.89 4.32 9.72
C TRP A 73 -7.34 2.88 9.92
N VAL A 74 -6.80 2.24 10.94
CA VAL A 74 -7.18 0.92 11.42
C VAL A 74 -7.34 0.96 12.93
N LYS A 75 -8.43 0.38 13.44
CA LYS A 75 -8.69 0.14 14.85
C LYS A 75 -8.69 -1.37 15.09
N PHE A 76 -7.77 -1.83 15.92
CA PHE A 76 -7.70 -3.25 16.28
C PHE A 76 -8.70 -3.55 17.39
N MET A 77 -9.65 -4.45 17.12
CA MET A 77 -10.78 -4.77 17.99
C MET A 77 -10.49 -5.93 18.97
N GLY A 78 -9.20 -6.21 19.21
CA GLY A 78 -8.77 -7.32 20.05
C GLY A 78 -8.78 -8.69 19.34
N LYS A 79 -8.33 -9.72 20.08
CA LYS A 79 -8.11 -11.07 19.51
C LYS A 79 -9.43 -11.69 19.03
N GLY A 80 -9.45 -12.13 17.78
CA GLY A 80 -10.59 -12.83 17.18
C GLY A 80 -11.62 -11.91 16.49
N ASN A 81 -11.54 -10.61 16.65
CA ASN A 81 -12.40 -9.67 15.96
C ASN A 81 -11.69 -9.03 14.77
N PRO A 82 -12.37 -8.88 13.62
CA PRO A 82 -11.78 -8.18 12.48
C PRO A 82 -11.55 -6.70 12.84
N PRO A 83 -10.43 -6.11 12.39
CA PRO A 83 -10.17 -4.70 12.64
C PRO A 83 -11.16 -3.81 11.87
N GLU A 84 -11.57 -2.71 12.49
CA GLU A 84 -12.28 -1.65 11.78
C GLU A 84 -11.30 -0.86 10.91
N ARG A 85 -11.68 -0.56 9.66
CA ARG A 85 -10.81 0.10 8.69
C ARG A 85 -11.49 1.28 8.03
N LYS A 86 -10.76 2.39 7.93
CA LYS A 86 -11.09 3.58 7.13
C LYS A 86 -9.91 3.82 6.19
N GLN A 87 -9.72 2.91 5.25
CA GLN A 87 -8.57 2.86 4.33
C GLN A 87 -9.05 2.88 2.88
N GLY A 88 -8.22 3.37 2.00
CA GLY A 88 -8.51 3.38 0.56
C GLY A 88 -7.26 3.61 -0.30
N PRO A 89 -7.42 3.53 -1.63
CA PRO A 89 -6.33 3.62 -2.59
C PRO A 89 -5.79 5.05 -2.69
N LEU A 90 -4.52 5.22 -2.36
CA LEU A 90 -3.86 6.54 -2.30
C LEU A 90 -3.78 7.25 -3.66
N PHE A 91 -3.57 6.48 -4.73
CA PHE A 91 -3.42 7.01 -6.09
C PHE A 91 -4.73 7.10 -6.88
N ALA A 92 -5.86 6.71 -6.27
CA ALA A 92 -7.21 6.88 -6.83
C ALA A 92 -8.01 8.01 -6.16
N GLY A 93 -7.32 8.93 -5.46
CA GLY A 93 -7.95 10.12 -4.87
C GLY A 93 -8.60 9.89 -3.51
N PHE A 94 -8.35 8.77 -2.86
CA PHE A 94 -8.82 8.58 -1.48
C PHE A 94 -8.10 9.54 -0.53
N VAL A 95 -8.88 10.27 0.26
CA VAL A 95 -8.40 11.14 1.33
C VAL A 95 -8.83 10.53 2.66
N PRO A 96 -7.88 10.08 3.51
CA PRO A 96 -8.23 9.57 4.82
C PRO A 96 -8.96 10.62 5.66
N PRO A 97 -9.97 10.25 6.44
CA PRO A 97 -10.60 11.17 7.39
C PRO A 97 -9.58 11.68 8.41
N LYS A 98 -9.86 12.82 9.01
CA LYS A 98 -9.03 13.33 10.11
C LYS A 98 -9.23 12.46 11.35
N ARG A 99 -8.21 12.41 12.24
CA ARG A 99 -8.28 11.60 13.46
C ARG A 99 -9.51 11.94 14.31
N GLU A 100 -9.86 13.22 14.37
CA GLU A 100 -10.98 13.72 15.17
C GLU A 100 -12.36 13.25 14.66
N GLU A 101 -12.44 12.87 13.39
CA GLU A 101 -13.68 12.38 12.76
C GLU A 101 -13.96 10.90 13.03
N LEU A 102 -13.01 10.18 13.64
CA LEU A 102 -13.09 8.74 13.87
C LEU A 102 -13.73 8.36 15.22
N GLY A 103 -13.97 9.34 16.10
CA GLY A 103 -14.42 9.07 17.48
C GLY A 103 -13.28 8.55 18.38
N ASP A 104 -13.66 7.96 19.51
CA ASP A 104 -12.74 7.42 20.54
C ASP A 104 -11.67 8.45 20.97
N LEU A 105 -12.12 9.68 21.26
CA LEU A 105 -11.20 10.79 21.60
C LEU A 105 -10.89 10.87 23.10
N ASP A 106 -11.69 10.23 23.94
CA ASP A 106 -11.47 10.22 25.39
C ASP A 106 -10.30 9.31 25.75
N GLN A 107 -9.17 9.94 26.08
CA GLN A 107 -7.95 9.23 26.41
C GLN A 107 -8.05 8.41 27.70
N SER A 108 -9.04 8.69 28.56
CA SER A 108 -9.27 7.92 29.77
C SER A 108 -9.85 6.52 29.51
N GLU A 109 -10.45 6.34 28.33
CA GLU A 109 -11.00 5.06 27.87
C GLU A 109 -10.01 4.24 27.04
N TRP A 110 -8.84 4.80 26.75
CA TRP A 110 -7.85 4.11 25.94
C TRP A 110 -7.13 3.01 26.71
N GLU A 111 -6.95 1.87 26.05
CA GLU A 111 -6.17 0.78 26.62
C GLU A 111 -4.70 1.18 26.81
N GLU A 112 -4.06 0.59 27.80
CA GLU A 112 -2.64 0.80 28.05
C GLU A 112 -1.81 0.16 26.93
N GLY A 113 -0.99 0.95 26.27
CA GLY A 113 -0.06 0.49 25.24
C GLY A 113 1.22 -0.11 25.82
N LEU A 114 2.09 -0.57 24.93
CA LEU A 114 3.38 -1.19 25.30
C LEU A 114 4.31 -0.29 26.13
N SER A 115 4.09 1.02 26.12
CA SER A 115 4.86 2.00 26.89
C SER A 115 4.31 2.29 28.27
N GLY A 116 3.25 1.62 28.70
CA GLY A 116 2.54 1.90 29.95
C GLY A 116 1.74 3.20 29.92
N LYS A 117 1.46 3.73 28.72
CA LYS A 117 0.63 4.93 28.53
C LYS A 117 -0.58 4.59 27.70
N PRO A 118 -1.70 5.34 27.85
CA PRO A 118 -2.85 5.19 26.96
C PRO A 118 -2.45 5.24 25.49
N ALA A 119 -2.88 4.25 24.71
CA ALA A 119 -2.58 4.13 23.29
C ALA A 119 -3.83 4.45 22.49
N ASP A 120 -3.69 5.35 21.50
CA ASP A 120 -4.78 5.65 20.58
C ASP A 120 -5.26 4.37 19.90
N PRO A 121 -6.56 4.01 20.00
CA PRO A 121 -7.11 2.82 19.37
C PRO A 121 -7.03 2.87 17.84
N TRP A 122 -7.04 4.06 17.24
CA TRP A 122 -6.89 4.27 15.83
C TRP A 122 -5.42 4.50 15.44
N GLN A 123 -4.92 3.65 14.59
CA GLN A 123 -3.55 3.75 14.07
C GLN A 123 -3.57 4.02 12.57
N PHE A 124 -2.78 4.99 12.12
CA PHE A 124 -2.63 5.20 10.69
C PHE A 124 -1.73 4.13 10.09
N GLN A 125 -2.26 3.38 9.11
CA GLN A 125 -1.58 2.29 8.45
C GLN A 125 -1.34 2.61 6.97
N LEU A 126 -0.17 2.24 6.48
CA LEU A 126 0.16 2.21 5.06
C LEU A 126 0.36 0.76 4.59
N LEU A 127 -0.17 0.47 3.43
CA LEU A 127 -0.04 -0.80 2.72
C LEU A 127 0.61 -0.52 1.37
N LEU A 128 1.81 -1.05 1.16
CA LEU A 128 2.57 -0.90 -0.07
C LEU A 128 2.67 -2.25 -0.77
N PRO A 129 1.92 -2.46 -1.87
CA PRO A 129 2.02 -3.69 -2.66
C PRO A 129 3.31 -3.72 -3.46
N LEU A 130 3.93 -4.86 -3.45
CA LEU A 130 5.23 -5.14 -4.02
C LEU A 130 5.19 -6.46 -4.77
N GLN A 131 5.86 -6.56 -5.90
CA GLN A 131 6.06 -7.82 -6.61
C GLN A 131 7.53 -8.19 -6.53
N HIS A 132 7.82 -9.39 -6.06
CA HIS A 132 9.19 -9.90 -6.02
C HIS A 132 9.76 -9.97 -7.44
N LYS A 133 10.90 -9.34 -7.66
CA LYS A 133 11.42 -9.11 -9.02
C LYS A 133 11.78 -10.40 -9.76
N GLU A 134 12.26 -11.42 -9.05
CA GLU A 134 12.69 -12.69 -9.65
C GLU A 134 11.55 -13.70 -9.75
N THR A 135 10.73 -13.83 -8.69
CA THR A 135 9.68 -14.87 -8.62
C THR A 135 8.32 -14.42 -9.13
N GLY A 136 8.10 -13.09 -9.23
CA GLY A 136 6.79 -12.51 -9.56
C GLY A 136 5.76 -12.62 -8.43
N GLU A 137 6.12 -13.21 -7.28
CA GLU A 137 5.23 -13.34 -6.12
C GLU A 137 4.83 -11.98 -5.57
N LEU A 138 3.56 -11.86 -5.15
CA LEU A 138 3.03 -10.64 -4.58
C LEU A 138 3.23 -10.58 -3.07
N PHE A 139 3.71 -9.43 -2.63
CA PHE A 139 3.90 -9.07 -1.23
C PHE A 139 3.19 -7.76 -0.90
N VAL A 140 2.85 -7.57 0.36
CA VAL A 140 2.30 -6.32 0.88
C VAL A 140 3.10 -5.90 2.11
N PHE A 141 3.89 -4.84 1.99
CA PHE A 141 4.51 -4.23 3.16
C PHE A 141 3.47 -3.44 3.93
N GLN A 142 3.24 -3.82 5.19
CA GLN A 142 2.31 -3.14 6.06
C GLN A 142 3.02 -2.47 7.23
N THR A 143 2.59 -1.25 7.57
CA THR A 143 3.19 -0.53 8.70
C THR A 143 2.25 0.47 9.34
N THR A 144 2.27 0.53 10.67
CA THR A 144 1.67 1.60 11.49
C THR A 144 2.75 2.43 12.19
N SER A 145 4.00 1.95 12.23
CA SER A 145 5.09 2.63 12.91
C SER A 145 5.49 3.93 12.21
N VAL A 146 5.92 4.92 12.98
CA VAL A 146 6.35 6.23 12.44
C VAL A 146 7.50 6.09 11.43
N THR A 147 8.49 5.27 11.75
CA THR A 147 9.66 5.04 10.87
C THR A 147 9.29 4.30 9.61
N GLY A 148 8.43 3.27 9.73
CA GLY A 148 7.92 2.53 8.60
C GLY A 148 7.08 3.41 7.66
N ARG A 149 6.18 4.23 8.20
CA ARG A 149 5.39 5.19 7.41
C ARG A 149 6.28 6.17 6.67
N ARG A 150 7.29 6.75 7.32
CA ARG A 150 8.26 7.64 6.67
C ARG A 150 9.01 6.96 5.52
N ALA A 151 9.33 5.67 5.66
CA ALA A 151 9.97 4.91 4.59
C ALA A 151 9.02 4.75 3.38
N VAL A 152 7.77 4.36 3.63
CA VAL A 152 6.74 4.24 2.58
C VAL A 152 6.41 5.60 1.95
N ASP A 153 6.28 6.68 2.74
CA ASP A 153 6.00 8.03 2.24
C ASP A 153 7.05 8.50 1.22
N ARG A 154 8.33 8.17 1.43
CA ARG A 154 9.39 8.48 0.45
C ARG A 154 9.16 7.75 -0.88
N VAL A 155 8.73 6.49 -0.82
CA VAL A 155 8.39 5.70 -2.03
C VAL A 155 7.17 6.32 -2.71
N ILE A 156 6.11 6.64 -1.98
CA ILE A 156 4.89 7.25 -2.50
C ILE A 156 5.19 8.59 -3.19
N GLN A 157 6.01 9.45 -2.55
CA GLN A 157 6.42 10.73 -3.14
C GLN A 157 7.21 10.54 -4.43
N TRP A 158 8.05 9.51 -4.51
CA TRP A 158 8.73 9.18 -5.75
C TRP A 158 7.76 8.69 -6.82
N CYS A 159 6.85 7.76 -6.48
CA CYS A 159 5.82 7.27 -7.40
C CYS A 159 4.95 8.41 -7.94
N ALA A 160 4.55 9.36 -7.08
CA ALA A 160 3.76 10.51 -7.50
C ALA A 160 4.48 11.38 -8.56
N ARG A 161 5.79 11.55 -8.43
CA ARG A 161 6.60 12.21 -9.47
C ARG A 161 6.69 11.39 -10.75
N MET A 162 6.91 10.07 -10.63
CA MET A 162 6.97 9.17 -11.78
C MET A 162 5.68 9.12 -12.58
N MET A 163 4.52 9.19 -11.93
CA MET A 163 3.23 9.24 -12.61
C MET A 163 3.12 10.40 -13.60
N THR A 164 3.87 11.48 -13.39
CA THR A 164 3.89 12.63 -14.29
C THR A 164 4.94 12.50 -15.39
N THR A 165 6.11 11.91 -15.08
CA THR A 165 7.24 11.85 -15.99
C THR A 165 7.34 10.53 -16.76
N GLU A 166 6.99 9.43 -16.11
CA GLU A 166 7.12 8.06 -16.61
C GLU A 166 5.88 7.21 -16.25
N PRO A 167 4.66 7.57 -16.73
CA PRO A 167 3.39 6.96 -16.27
C PRO A 167 3.28 5.45 -16.57
N HIS A 168 4.08 4.95 -17.49
CA HIS A 168 4.10 3.53 -17.91
C HIS A 168 5.11 2.68 -17.15
N MET A 169 5.79 3.26 -16.14
CA MET A 169 6.83 2.58 -15.40
C MET A 169 6.41 2.35 -13.95
N TYR A 170 6.87 1.24 -13.40
CA TYR A 170 6.88 0.98 -11.96
C TYR A 170 8.30 1.16 -11.40
N PRO A 171 8.44 1.73 -10.20
CA PRO A 171 9.73 1.79 -9.53
C PRO A 171 10.18 0.43 -9.04
N VAL A 172 11.49 0.17 -9.12
CA VAL A 172 12.14 -0.99 -8.53
C VAL A 172 12.93 -0.55 -7.31
N VAL A 173 12.68 -1.23 -6.20
CA VAL A 173 13.31 -0.95 -4.91
C VAL A 173 14.03 -2.18 -4.38
N LYS A 174 15.03 -1.94 -3.56
CA LYS A 174 15.75 -2.95 -2.79
C LYS A 174 15.51 -2.71 -1.31
N LEU A 175 15.18 -3.76 -0.56
CA LEU A 175 15.05 -3.64 0.88
C LEU A 175 16.39 -3.31 1.53
N ARG A 176 16.37 -2.33 2.43
CA ARG A 176 17.52 -1.92 3.24
C ARG A 176 17.14 -1.70 4.69
N ILE A 177 18.08 -1.94 5.54
CA ILE A 177 18.00 -1.61 6.95
C ILE A 177 18.85 -0.36 7.16
N SER A 178 18.21 0.71 7.59
CA SER A 178 18.85 1.95 7.98
C SER A 178 18.70 2.14 9.48
N GLY A 179 19.07 3.30 10.00
CA GLY A 179 18.86 3.59 11.40
C GLY A 179 19.38 4.97 11.80
N PHE A 180 19.18 5.29 13.04
CA PHE A 180 19.66 6.51 13.66
C PHE A 180 19.94 6.28 15.15
N GLU A 181 20.80 7.09 15.72
CA GLU A 181 21.05 7.10 17.15
C GLU A 181 19.92 7.85 17.86
N HIS A 182 19.29 7.21 18.85
CA HIS A 182 18.20 7.81 19.59
C HIS A 182 18.75 8.87 20.56
N ARG A 183 17.99 9.95 20.80
CA ARG A 183 18.42 11.03 21.74
C ARG A 183 18.58 10.55 23.19
N ASP A 184 17.88 9.49 23.57
CA ASP A 184 18.05 8.83 24.87
C ASP A 184 19.07 7.71 24.68
N ASP A 185 20.25 7.88 25.28
CA ASP A 185 21.38 6.94 25.17
C ASP A 185 21.03 5.53 25.66
N ARG A 186 19.98 5.38 26.49
CA ARG A 186 19.49 4.08 26.95
C ARG A 186 18.81 3.27 25.83
N VAL A 187 18.38 3.92 24.77
CA VAL A 187 17.73 3.28 23.63
C VAL A 187 18.77 2.85 22.59
N GLY A 188 19.84 3.63 22.42
CA GLY A 188 20.91 3.36 21.49
C GLY A 188 20.49 3.48 20.02
N TRP A 189 21.04 2.62 19.18
CA TRP A 189 20.79 2.62 17.73
C TRP A 189 19.43 2.02 17.39
N VAL A 190 18.57 2.81 16.74
CA VAL A 190 17.23 2.41 16.30
C VAL A 190 17.27 2.02 14.82
N LYS A 191 17.08 0.74 14.52
CA LYS A 191 16.96 0.25 13.16
C LYS A 191 15.63 0.69 12.53
N THR A 192 15.64 1.02 11.24
CA THR A 192 14.47 1.47 10.49
C THR A 192 14.43 0.83 9.11
N PRO A 193 13.24 0.53 8.57
CA PRO A 193 13.14 0.05 7.20
C PRO A 193 13.50 1.17 6.21
N ALA A 194 14.10 0.78 5.09
CA ALA A 194 14.33 1.68 3.97
C ALA A 194 14.11 0.93 2.66
N PHE A 195 13.71 1.68 1.63
CA PHE A 195 13.53 1.20 0.26
C PHE A 195 14.50 1.97 -0.63
N GLU A 196 15.61 1.33 -0.99
CA GLU A 196 16.60 1.91 -1.89
C GLU A 196 16.07 1.87 -3.33
N ARG A 197 16.05 3.01 -4.00
CA ARG A 197 15.70 3.09 -5.40
C ARG A 197 16.82 2.51 -6.25
N ILE A 198 16.52 1.48 -7.08
CA ILE A 198 17.53 0.85 -7.95
C ILE A 198 17.18 0.93 -9.43
N GLY A 199 15.98 1.37 -9.80
CA GLY A 199 15.57 1.51 -11.21
C GLY A 199 14.09 1.60 -11.41
N THR A 200 13.66 1.33 -12.63
CA THR A 200 12.27 1.27 -13.08
C THR A 200 12.06 0.08 -14.00
N THR A 201 10.82 -0.40 -14.13
CA THR A 201 10.42 -1.45 -15.06
C THR A 201 9.09 -1.09 -15.74
N PRO A 202 8.83 -1.50 -17.00
CA PRO A 202 7.55 -1.28 -17.65
C PRO A 202 6.40 -1.94 -16.90
N LYS A 203 5.23 -1.28 -16.86
CA LYS A 203 4.01 -1.83 -16.23
C LYS A 203 3.53 -3.12 -16.89
N ALA A 204 3.74 -3.27 -18.20
CA ALA A 204 3.35 -4.47 -18.95
C ALA A 204 4.07 -5.75 -18.46
N ASP A 205 5.32 -5.62 -18.00
CA ASP A 205 6.11 -6.74 -17.50
C ASP A 205 5.72 -7.18 -16.09
N THR A 206 4.82 -6.43 -15.46
CA THR A 206 4.36 -6.65 -14.08
C THR A 206 2.96 -7.24 -14.03
N THR A 207 2.33 -7.47 -15.21
CA THR A 207 1.03 -8.12 -15.27
C THR A 207 1.20 -9.57 -14.81
N MET A 208 0.39 -9.96 -13.83
CA MET A 208 0.27 -11.33 -13.35
C MET A 208 0.36 -12.29 -14.53
N ALA A 209 1.15 -13.35 -14.39
CA ALA A 209 0.96 -14.52 -15.23
C ALA A 209 -0.52 -14.91 -15.09
N ASP A 210 -1.28 -14.55 -16.11
CA ASP A 210 -2.68 -14.94 -16.23
C ASP A 210 -2.65 -16.47 -16.26
N THR A 211 -2.93 -17.08 -15.13
CA THR A 211 -3.25 -18.50 -15.06
C THR A 211 -4.65 -18.62 -15.65
N SER A 212 -4.75 -18.28 -16.93
CA SER A 212 -5.85 -18.73 -17.75
C SER A 212 -5.70 -20.25 -17.84
N VAL A 213 -6.24 -20.93 -16.85
CA VAL A 213 -6.75 -22.27 -17.04
C VAL A 213 -7.90 -22.08 -18.04
N ALA A 214 -7.55 -22.08 -19.33
CA ALA A 214 -8.50 -22.37 -20.37
C ALA A 214 -8.95 -23.81 -20.15
N GLY A 215 -9.79 -24.01 -19.16
CA GLY A 215 -10.59 -25.18 -18.97
C GLY A 215 -11.57 -25.19 -20.12
N ASP A 216 -11.34 -26.10 -21.01
CA ASP A 216 -12.23 -26.52 -22.08
C ASP A 216 -13.59 -26.89 -21.45
N LEU A 217 -14.49 -25.91 -21.34
CA LEU A 217 -15.89 -26.10 -20.92
C LEU A 217 -16.70 -26.51 -22.14
N ASN A 218 -16.34 -27.65 -22.70
CA ASN A 218 -17.16 -28.34 -23.67
C ASN A 218 -17.70 -29.62 -23.04
N ASP A 219 -18.50 -29.46 -21.97
CA ASP A 219 -19.34 -30.53 -21.45
C ASP A 219 -20.76 -30.34 -21.96
N ASP A 220 -21.07 -31.08 -23.02
CA ASP A 220 -22.42 -31.37 -23.50
C ASP A 220 -23.26 -31.98 -22.36
N ILE A 221 -24.16 -31.18 -21.77
CA ILE A 221 -25.19 -31.69 -20.86
C ILE A 221 -26.39 -32.10 -21.72
N PRO A 222 -26.66 -33.39 -21.91
CA PRO A 222 -27.88 -33.82 -22.57
C PRO A 222 -29.07 -33.70 -21.60
N TRP A 223 -29.98 -32.83 -21.90
CA TRP A 223 -31.29 -32.76 -21.28
C TRP A 223 -32.13 -33.98 -21.74
N LYS A 224 -32.51 -34.84 -20.82
CA LYS A 224 -33.63 -35.75 -20.93
C LYS A 224 -34.68 -35.42 -19.90
#